data_0ffab12fc23fd7b5a5a7abd15c423ee3
#
_entry.id   0ffab12fc23fd7b5a5a7abd15c423ee3
#
_cell.length_a   1.000
_cell.length_b   1.000
_cell.length_c   1.000
_cell.angle_alpha   90.00
_cell.angle_beta   90.00
_cell.angle_gamma   90.00
#
_symmetry.space_group_name_H-M   'P 1'
#
loop_
_entity.id
_entity.type
_entity.pdbx_description
1 polymer ?
#
loop_
_entity_poly.entity_id
_entity_poly.type
_entity_poly.pdbx_seq_one_letter_code
_entity_poly.pdbx_strand_id
1 'polypeptide(L)'
;VISPLINHSVERLDMPSFRLVKRILSCLILASCLTACQWTTEPSTTHDYYTRVTELSSKSFYFTNNPLIQLEMQAKWISNQGYVIDTIATSTNSNDLDISLAWSQKRNYRYVAREKLNIVCTLGCTMSEKGRIFIPEDEFRQYAVSGFIFKLVGRGNYVDGFLDKRAFQQVLDQMQSMPKY
;
A
#
# COMPACT_ATOMS: atom_id res chain seq x y z
N VAL A 1 73.46 32.70 39.21
CA VAL A 1 72.34 31.87 39.59
C VAL A 1 71.42 31.77 38.36
N ILE A 2 71.40 30.64 37.71
CA ILE A 2 70.74 30.41 36.42
C ILE A 2 69.46 29.57 36.69
N SER A 3 68.29 30.11 36.36
CA SER A 3 67.05 29.37 36.38
C SER A 3 66.77 28.73 35.00
N PRO A 4 66.37 27.51 34.91
CA PRO A 4 66.02 26.89 33.64
C PRO A 4 64.54 27.17 33.29
N LEU A 5 64.34 27.59 32.03
CA LEU A 5 63.03 27.69 31.34
C LEU A 5 62.47 26.32 31.14
N ILE A 6 61.30 26.06 31.71
CA ILE A 6 60.50 24.88 31.39
C ILE A 6 59.62 25.19 30.14
N ASN A 7 59.98 24.54 29.08
CA ASN A 7 59.27 24.63 27.79
C ASN A 7 58.11 23.62 27.81
N HIS A 8 56.88 24.07 28.06
CA HIS A 8 55.66 23.24 27.95
C HIS A 8 55.22 23.25 26.47
N SER A 9 55.60 22.22 25.76
CA SER A 9 55.01 21.89 24.46
C SER A 9 53.59 21.40 24.68
N VAL A 10 52.61 22.24 24.35
CA VAL A 10 51.20 21.88 24.28
C VAL A 10 51.01 21.07 22.98
N GLU A 11 50.94 19.78 23.11
CA GLU A 11 50.48 18.90 22.03
C GLU A 11 49.04 19.28 21.68
N ARG A 12 48.86 19.86 20.49
CA ARG A 12 47.55 20.02 19.88
C ARG A 12 47.04 18.64 19.48
N LEU A 13 46.13 18.10 20.25
CA LEU A 13 45.25 17.00 19.82
C LEU A 13 44.43 17.47 18.62
N ASP A 14 44.90 17.17 17.43
CA ASP A 14 44.13 17.31 16.22
C ASP A 14 42.89 16.40 16.32
N MET A 15 41.71 17.02 16.50
CA MET A 15 40.41 16.32 16.42
C MET A 15 39.92 16.28 14.96
N PRO A 16 40.22 15.22 14.20
CA PRO A 16 39.77 15.11 12.82
C PRO A 16 38.33 14.63 12.68
N SER A 17 37.51 14.68 13.73
CA SER A 17 36.26 13.92 13.73
C SER A 17 34.97 14.72 13.62
N PHE A 18 35.00 16.04 13.84
CA PHE A 18 33.73 16.80 13.90
C PHE A 18 33.00 16.89 12.56
N ARG A 19 33.72 16.91 11.44
CA ARG A 19 33.12 16.92 10.09
C ARG A 19 32.59 15.51 9.69
N LEU A 20 33.28 14.45 10.12
CA LEU A 20 32.89 13.08 9.86
C LEU A 20 31.64 12.71 10.65
N VAL A 21 31.61 13.06 11.93
CA VAL A 21 30.45 12.83 12.81
C VAL A 21 29.20 13.55 12.31
N LYS A 22 29.34 14.82 11.85
CA LYS A 22 28.20 15.54 11.24
C LYS A 22 27.66 14.86 9.97
N ARG A 23 28.54 14.34 9.12
CA ARG A 23 28.13 13.64 7.90
C ARG A 23 27.44 12.31 8.21
N ILE A 24 27.94 11.54 9.17
CA ILE A 24 27.35 10.26 9.60
C ILE A 24 25.99 10.51 10.26
N LEU A 25 25.86 11.52 11.12
CA LEU A 25 24.61 11.87 11.76
C LEU A 25 23.56 12.36 10.76
N SER A 26 23.96 13.14 9.75
CA SER A 26 23.07 13.58 8.68
C SER A 26 22.57 12.43 7.81
N CYS A 27 23.42 11.43 7.50
CA CYS A 27 23.02 10.23 6.77
C CYS A 27 22.09 9.33 7.59
N LEU A 28 22.29 9.21 8.90
CA LEU A 28 21.41 8.44 9.79
C LEU A 28 20.02 9.07 9.92
N ILE A 29 19.92 10.40 9.97
CA ILE A 29 18.62 11.10 10.01
C ILE A 29 17.89 10.96 8.67
N LEU A 30 18.58 11.04 7.53
CA LEU A 30 17.97 10.82 6.22
C LEU A 30 17.51 9.37 6.03
N ALA A 31 18.27 8.39 6.52
CA ALA A 31 17.88 6.98 6.44
C ALA A 31 16.64 6.66 7.29
N SER A 32 16.48 7.29 8.47
CA SER A 32 15.30 7.11 9.32
C SER A 32 14.03 7.76 8.76
N CYS A 33 14.13 8.81 7.94
CA CYS A 33 12.97 9.41 7.27
C CYS A 33 12.41 8.57 6.12
N LEU A 34 13.23 7.71 5.50
CA LEU A 34 12.77 6.86 4.40
C LEU A 34 11.95 5.64 4.84
N THR A 35 12.00 5.27 6.12
CA THR A 35 11.23 4.14 6.67
C THR A 35 9.88 4.56 7.27
N ALA A 36 9.57 5.85 7.37
CA ALA A 36 8.41 6.36 8.13
C ALA A 36 7.10 6.47 7.33
N CYS A 37 7.06 6.11 6.05
CA CYS A 37 5.87 6.28 5.21
C CYS A 37 5.32 5.00 4.59
N GLN A 38 5.51 3.84 5.21
CA GLN A 38 4.73 2.65 4.86
C GLN A 38 3.59 2.49 5.87
N TRP A 39 2.50 3.20 5.66
CA TRP A 39 1.22 2.89 6.28
C TRP A 39 0.70 1.59 5.65
N THR A 40 1.24 0.47 6.04
CA THR A 40 0.69 -0.84 5.72
C THR A 40 -0.40 -1.10 6.73
N THR A 41 -1.66 -1.01 6.30
CA THR A 41 -2.77 -1.52 7.11
C THR A 41 -2.53 -3.01 7.32
N GLU A 42 -2.46 -3.42 8.59
CA GLU A 42 -2.34 -4.83 8.94
C GLU A 42 -3.61 -5.59 8.50
N PRO A 43 -3.51 -6.91 8.26
CA PRO A 43 -4.69 -7.74 8.04
C PRO A 43 -5.66 -7.58 9.20
N SER A 44 -6.94 -7.40 8.92
CA SER A 44 -7.94 -7.11 9.96
C SER A 44 -9.19 -7.97 9.83
N THR A 45 -9.78 -8.24 10.99
CA THR A 45 -11.10 -8.86 11.10
C THR A 45 -12.02 -7.85 11.76
N THR A 46 -13.11 -7.52 11.09
CA THR A 46 -14.15 -6.64 11.63
C THR A 46 -15.47 -7.39 11.69
N HIS A 47 -16.23 -7.16 12.76
CA HIS A 47 -17.57 -7.68 12.92
C HIS A 47 -18.53 -6.54 13.27
N ASP A 48 -19.49 -6.32 12.38
CA ASP A 48 -20.56 -5.35 12.61
C ASP A 48 -21.73 -6.05 13.30
N TYR A 49 -21.93 -5.73 14.56
CA TYR A 49 -23.00 -6.31 15.39
C TYR A 49 -24.42 -5.93 14.92
N TYR A 50 -24.59 -4.79 14.28
CA TYR A 50 -25.90 -4.32 13.80
C TYR A 50 -26.32 -5.07 12.52
N THR A 51 -25.40 -5.19 11.58
CA THR A 51 -25.67 -5.88 10.29
C THR A 51 -25.35 -7.36 10.34
N ARG A 52 -24.69 -7.84 11.39
CA ARG A 52 -24.16 -9.20 11.53
C ARG A 52 -23.21 -9.60 10.40
N VAL A 53 -22.52 -8.62 9.82
CA VAL A 53 -21.56 -8.83 8.76
C VAL A 53 -20.17 -8.97 9.36
N THR A 54 -19.49 -10.06 9.00
CA THR A 54 -18.05 -10.25 9.28
C THR A 54 -17.28 -9.97 8.01
N GLU A 55 -16.24 -9.16 8.12
CA GLU A 55 -15.31 -8.83 7.06
C GLU A 55 -13.88 -9.23 7.50
N LEU A 56 -13.21 -10.01 6.67
CA LEU A 56 -11.79 -10.33 6.78
C LEU A 56 -11.07 -9.60 5.66
N SER A 57 -10.03 -8.88 5.97
CA SER A 57 -9.27 -8.14 4.96
C SER A 57 -7.76 -8.39 5.08
N SER A 58 -7.09 -8.46 3.93
CA SER A 58 -5.64 -8.41 3.85
C SER A 58 -5.13 -7.01 4.20
N LYS A 59 -3.83 -6.88 4.37
CA LYS A 59 -3.19 -5.56 4.29
C LYS A 59 -3.38 -4.94 2.92
N SER A 60 -3.19 -3.61 2.83
CA SER A 60 -3.17 -2.92 1.54
C SER A 60 -1.93 -3.26 0.73
N PHE A 61 -2.11 -3.46 -0.57
CA PHE A 61 -1.09 -3.62 -1.57
C PHE A 61 -1.18 -2.47 -2.57
N TYR A 62 -0.03 -1.93 -2.95
CA TYR A 62 0.05 -0.83 -3.90
C TYR A 62 0.69 -1.30 -5.18
N PHE A 63 0.15 -0.85 -6.30
CA PHE A 63 0.68 -1.13 -7.61
C PHE A 63 0.63 0.15 -8.46
N THR A 64 1.68 0.43 -9.19
CA THR A 64 1.70 1.48 -10.18
C THR A 64 2.60 1.07 -11.35
N ASN A 65 2.04 1.04 -12.54
CA ASN A 65 2.76 0.93 -13.81
C ASN A 65 2.68 2.23 -14.62
N ASN A 66 1.93 3.21 -14.12
CA ASN A 66 1.75 4.52 -14.70
C ASN A 66 2.02 5.57 -13.61
N PRO A 67 2.97 6.50 -13.77
CA PRO A 67 3.30 7.49 -12.77
C PRO A 67 2.15 8.43 -12.41
N LEU A 68 1.12 8.49 -13.25
CA LEU A 68 -0.08 9.32 -13.06
C LEU A 68 -1.20 8.58 -12.30
N ILE A 69 -1.11 7.26 -12.12
CA ILE A 69 -2.17 6.46 -11.50
C ILE A 69 -1.55 5.51 -10.49
N GLN A 70 -2.01 5.62 -9.25
CA GLN A 70 -1.70 4.68 -8.18
C GLN A 70 -2.93 3.81 -7.90
N LEU A 71 -2.73 2.51 -7.79
CA LEU A 71 -3.75 1.54 -7.43
C LEU A 71 -3.44 0.92 -6.07
N GLU A 72 -4.34 1.15 -5.11
CA GLU A 72 -4.35 0.47 -3.83
C GLU A 72 -5.38 -0.65 -3.86
N MET A 73 -5.05 -1.81 -3.30
CA MET A 73 -5.89 -3.01 -3.36
C MET A 73 -5.85 -3.78 -2.05
N GLN A 74 -6.99 -4.37 -1.70
CA GLN A 74 -7.13 -5.31 -0.59
C GLN A 74 -7.95 -6.51 -1.02
N ALA A 75 -7.47 -7.72 -0.76
CA ALA A 75 -8.30 -8.91 -0.81
C ALA A 75 -9.18 -8.98 0.43
N LYS A 76 -10.45 -9.39 0.27
CA LYS A 76 -11.43 -9.46 1.36
C LYS A 76 -12.35 -10.65 1.22
N TRP A 77 -12.85 -11.11 2.36
CA TRP A 77 -14.03 -11.95 2.43
C TRP A 77 -15.08 -11.27 3.29
N ILE A 78 -16.32 -11.26 2.82
CA ILE A 78 -17.45 -10.61 3.48
C ILE A 78 -18.57 -11.63 3.57
N SER A 79 -19.07 -11.90 4.78
CA SER A 79 -19.99 -13.03 5.06
C SER A 79 -21.24 -13.07 4.19
N ASN A 80 -21.73 -11.93 3.73
CA ASN A 80 -22.93 -11.82 2.88
C ASN A 80 -22.63 -11.52 1.40
N GLN A 81 -21.37 -11.39 1.00
CA GLN A 81 -20.96 -11.04 -0.38
C GLN A 81 -19.97 -12.03 -0.99
N GLY A 82 -19.29 -12.84 -0.15
CA GLY A 82 -18.23 -13.73 -0.57
C GLY A 82 -16.87 -13.05 -0.72
N TYR A 83 -16.08 -13.52 -1.67
CA TYR A 83 -14.71 -13.03 -1.89
C TYR A 83 -14.71 -11.87 -2.85
N VAL A 84 -13.96 -10.83 -2.48
CA VAL A 84 -13.88 -9.59 -3.26
C VAL A 84 -12.48 -9.00 -3.19
N ILE A 85 -12.18 -8.09 -4.12
CA ILE A 85 -11.02 -7.23 -4.08
C ILE A 85 -11.53 -5.79 -4.06
N ASP A 86 -11.29 -5.07 -2.97
CA ASP A 86 -11.51 -3.62 -2.92
C ASP A 86 -10.35 -2.92 -3.58
N THR A 87 -10.65 -1.91 -4.38
CA THR A 87 -9.68 -1.13 -5.14
C THR A 87 -9.90 0.36 -4.91
N ILE A 88 -8.79 1.11 -4.84
CA ILE A 88 -8.78 2.57 -4.86
C ILE A 88 -7.81 2.99 -5.96
N ALA A 89 -8.33 3.47 -7.06
CA ALA A 89 -7.53 4.02 -8.15
C ALA A 89 -7.44 5.54 -8.00
N THR A 90 -6.24 6.06 -7.77
CA THR A 90 -5.98 7.49 -7.60
C THR A 90 -5.23 8.02 -8.82
N SER A 91 -5.80 8.98 -9.51
CA SER A 91 -5.20 9.67 -10.65
C SER A 91 -4.74 11.07 -10.26
N THR A 92 -3.53 11.47 -10.66
CA THR A 92 -3.00 12.82 -10.48
C THR A 92 -3.49 13.80 -11.57
N ASN A 93 -4.12 13.29 -12.60
CA ASN A 93 -4.80 14.10 -13.59
C ASN A 93 -6.29 14.15 -13.25
N SER A 94 -6.92 15.30 -13.48
CA SER A 94 -8.37 15.51 -13.27
C SER A 94 -9.27 14.64 -14.18
N ASN A 95 -8.70 13.69 -14.89
CA ASN A 95 -9.45 12.78 -15.75
C ASN A 95 -10.17 11.74 -14.89
N ASP A 96 -11.48 11.76 -14.97
CA ASP A 96 -12.36 10.72 -14.42
C ASP A 96 -11.99 9.37 -15.05
N LEU A 97 -11.63 8.41 -14.23
CA LEU A 97 -11.29 7.06 -14.70
C LEU A 97 -12.55 6.32 -15.16
N ASP A 98 -13.70 6.62 -14.51
CA ASP A 98 -15.03 6.07 -14.80
C ASP A 98 -15.00 4.55 -14.98
N ILE A 99 -14.42 3.87 -14.01
CA ILE A 99 -14.17 2.43 -14.05
C ILE A 99 -15.51 1.68 -13.98
N SER A 100 -15.74 0.82 -14.94
CA SER A 100 -16.99 0.05 -15.06
C SER A 100 -16.79 -1.47 -15.12
N LEU A 101 -15.56 -1.92 -15.40
CA LEU A 101 -15.26 -3.33 -15.62
C LEU A 101 -13.88 -3.68 -15.06
N ALA A 102 -13.77 -4.88 -14.50
CA ALA A 102 -12.49 -5.53 -14.23
C ALA A 102 -12.30 -6.70 -15.22
N TRP A 103 -11.17 -6.73 -15.91
CA TRP A 103 -10.87 -7.73 -16.93
C TRP A 103 -9.55 -8.43 -16.60
N SER A 104 -9.49 -9.74 -16.78
CA SER A 104 -8.25 -10.50 -16.75
C SER A 104 -8.16 -11.41 -17.99
N GLN A 105 -7.00 -12.04 -18.19
CA GLN A 105 -6.80 -12.96 -19.32
C GLN A 105 -7.84 -14.09 -19.40
N LYS A 106 -8.46 -14.44 -18.27
CA LYS A 106 -9.42 -15.54 -18.19
C LYS A 106 -10.86 -15.11 -18.47
N ARG A 107 -11.26 -13.93 -17.98
CA ARG A 107 -12.65 -13.46 -18.06
C ARG A 107 -12.83 -12.02 -17.59
N ASN A 108 -14.03 -11.52 -17.82
CA ASN A 108 -14.51 -10.30 -17.18
C ASN A 108 -15.05 -10.61 -15.79
N TYR A 109 -14.69 -9.77 -14.82
CA TYR A 109 -15.19 -9.83 -13.45
C TYR A 109 -16.21 -8.73 -13.24
N ARG A 110 -17.23 -9.03 -12.44
CA ARG A 110 -18.18 -8.01 -12.00
C ARG A 110 -17.42 -6.96 -11.18
N TYR A 111 -17.46 -5.72 -11.63
CA TYR A 111 -16.97 -4.57 -10.92
C TYR A 111 -18.14 -3.69 -10.47
N VAL A 112 -18.09 -3.20 -9.24
CA VAL A 112 -19.08 -2.27 -8.72
C VAL A 112 -18.35 -1.05 -8.20
N ALA A 113 -18.54 0.09 -8.89
CA ALA A 113 -18.08 1.38 -8.42
C ALA A 113 -18.82 1.74 -7.12
N ARG A 114 -18.10 2.23 -6.11
CA ARG A 114 -18.65 2.54 -4.78
C ARG A 114 -18.66 4.03 -4.50
N GLU A 115 -17.55 4.68 -4.76
CA GLU A 115 -17.36 6.07 -4.39
C GLU A 115 -16.38 6.74 -5.35
N LYS A 116 -16.70 7.96 -5.76
CA LYS A 116 -15.78 8.87 -6.45
C LYS A 116 -15.47 10.02 -5.53
N LEU A 117 -14.21 10.17 -5.17
CA LEU A 117 -13.74 11.26 -4.32
C LEU A 117 -12.95 12.25 -5.16
N ASN A 118 -13.44 13.47 -5.25
CA ASN A 118 -12.67 14.60 -5.78
C ASN A 118 -11.87 15.19 -4.63
N ILE A 119 -10.56 14.97 -4.61
CA ILE A 119 -9.69 15.58 -3.60
C ILE A 119 -9.33 16.99 -4.07
N VAL A 120 -9.67 17.97 -3.23
CA VAL A 120 -9.46 19.39 -3.48
C VAL A 120 -7.98 19.71 -3.70
N CYS A 121 -7.72 20.52 -4.71
CA CYS A 121 -6.42 20.77 -5.30
C CYS A 121 -5.86 22.13 -4.94
N THR A 122 -4.68 22.16 -4.34
CA THR A 122 -3.88 23.39 -4.24
C THR A 122 -2.74 23.46 -5.26
N LEU A 123 -2.28 22.32 -5.79
CA LEU A 123 -1.16 22.22 -6.75
C LEU A 123 -1.39 21.18 -7.85
N GLY A 124 -2.61 20.71 -8.03
CA GLY A 124 -2.98 19.67 -9.01
C GLY A 124 -4.12 18.82 -8.45
N CYS A 125 -5.10 18.49 -9.29
CA CYS A 125 -6.26 17.72 -8.85
C CYS A 125 -5.97 16.24 -8.84
N THR A 126 -6.22 15.56 -7.72
CA THR A 126 -6.26 14.11 -7.66
C THR A 126 -7.71 13.65 -7.60
N MET A 127 -8.03 12.63 -8.39
CA MET A 127 -9.30 11.93 -8.33
C MET A 127 -9.07 10.52 -7.84
N SER A 128 -9.90 10.05 -6.92
CA SER A 128 -9.87 8.66 -6.45
C SER A 128 -11.21 7.99 -6.74
N GLU A 129 -11.16 6.84 -7.36
CA GLU A 129 -12.32 5.97 -7.56
C GLU A 129 -12.16 4.72 -6.72
N LYS A 130 -13.15 4.47 -5.84
CA LYS A 130 -13.23 3.23 -5.07
C LYS A 130 -14.20 2.29 -5.75
N GLY A 131 -13.82 1.03 -5.81
CA GLY A 131 -14.68 -0.01 -6.34
C GLY A 131 -14.35 -1.39 -5.81
N ARG A 132 -15.13 -2.35 -6.24
CA ARG A 132 -15.06 -3.72 -5.78
C ARG A 132 -15.16 -4.70 -6.94
N ILE A 133 -14.21 -5.63 -7.00
CA ILE A 133 -14.21 -6.77 -7.93
C ILE A 133 -14.73 -7.99 -7.18
N PHE A 134 -15.73 -8.70 -7.73
CA PHE A 134 -16.24 -9.94 -7.16
C PHE A 134 -15.51 -11.13 -7.77
N ILE A 135 -14.93 -11.97 -6.91
CA ILE A 135 -14.12 -13.12 -7.31
C ILE A 135 -14.81 -14.42 -6.87
N PRO A 136 -15.02 -15.40 -7.76
CA PRO A 136 -15.46 -16.72 -7.36
C PRO A 136 -14.49 -17.38 -6.37
N GLU A 137 -15.01 -18.17 -5.43
CA GLU A 137 -14.21 -18.77 -4.36
C GLU A 137 -13.07 -19.66 -4.89
N ASP A 138 -13.35 -20.48 -5.89
CA ASP A 138 -12.36 -21.35 -6.52
C ASP A 138 -11.21 -20.57 -7.15
N GLU A 139 -11.52 -19.46 -7.82
CA GLU A 139 -10.52 -18.57 -8.40
C GLU A 139 -9.76 -17.80 -7.31
N PHE A 140 -10.43 -17.35 -6.23
CA PHE A 140 -9.77 -16.68 -5.11
C PHE A 140 -8.71 -17.59 -4.47
N ARG A 141 -9.05 -18.88 -4.27
CA ARG A 141 -8.09 -19.89 -3.78
C ARG A 141 -6.94 -20.13 -4.76
N GLN A 142 -7.20 -20.10 -6.06
CA GLN A 142 -6.17 -20.22 -7.09
C GLN A 142 -5.23 -19.00 -7.07
N TYR A 143 -5.76 -17.79 -6.85
CA TYR A 143 -4.95 -16.58 -6.74
C TYR A 143 -4.10 -16.51 -5.46
N ALA A 144 -4.44 -17.28 -4.44
CA ALA A 144 -3.56 -17.47 -3.28
C ALA A 144 -2.25 -18.23 -3.63
N VAL A 145 -2.18 -18.85 -4.81
CA VAL A 145 -0.97 -19.52 -5.32
C VAL A 145 -0.25 -18.65 -6.36
N SER A 146 -0.99 -18.01 -7.26
CA SER A 146 -0.43 -17.32 -8.43
C SER A 146 -0.36 -15.79 -8.33
N GLY A 147 -1.15 -15.18 -7.45
CA GLY A 147 -1.49 -13.76 -7.55
C GLY A 147 -2.54 -13.51 -8.64
N PHE A 148 -2.98 -12.27 -8.78
CA PHE A 148 -4.03 -11.88 -9.71
C PHE A 148 -3.59 -10.69 -10.56
N ILE A 149 -3.50 -10.89 -11.88
CA ILE A 149 -3.22 -9.85 -12.88
C ILE A 149 -4.54 -9.47 -13.53
N PHE A 150 -4.84 -8.18 -13.57
CA PHE A 150 -6.09 -7.68 -14.12
C PHE A 150 -5.95 -6.26 -14.67
N LYS A 151 -7.00 -5.80 -15.36
CA LYS A 151 -7.17 -4.41 -15.79
C LYS A 151 -8.48 -3.88 -15.26
N LEU A 152 -8.47 -2.71 -14.69
CA LEU A 152 -9.66 -1.90 -14.48
C LEU A 152 -9.90 -1.09 -15.73
N VAL A 153 -11.05 -1.24 -16.35
CA VAL A 153 -11.38 -0.58 -17.61
C VAL A 153 -12.43 0.47 -17.34
N GLY A 154 -12.11 1.69 -17.70
CA GLY A 154 -12.99 2.85 -17.62
C GLY A 154 -13.33 3.43 -18.99
N ARG A 155 -13.94 4.60 -18.98
CA ARG A 155 -14.34 5.29 -20.21
C ARG A 155 -13.13 5.89 -20.94
N GLY A 156 -12.58 5.12 -21.88
CA GLY A 156 -11.42 5.57 -22.69
C GLY A 156 -10.05 5.38 -22.02
N ASN A 157 -10.00 4.82 -20.80
CA ASN A 157 -8.78 4.56 -20.05
C ASN A 157 -8.79 3.18 -19.41
N TYR A 158 -7.63 2.69 -19.04
CA TYR A 158 -7.51 1.49 -18.24
C TYR A 158 -6.36 1.62 -17.22
N VAL A 159 -6.45 0.85 -16.15
CA VAL A 159 -5.44 0.75 -15.11
C VAL A 159 -5.06 -0.72 -14.97
N ASP A 160 -3.79 -1.03 -15.21
CA ASP A 160 -3.28 -2.36 -14.91
C ASP A 160 -3.17 -2.54 -13.41
N GLY A 161 -3.46 -3.75 -12.93
CA GLY A 161 -3.37 -4.13 -11.55
C GLY A 161 -2.69 -5.48 -11.37
N PHE A 162 -1.92 -5.60 -10.31
CA PHE A 162 -1.37 -6.86 -9.84
C PHE A 162 -1.53 -6.95 -8.33
N LEU A 163 -2.32 -7.93 -7.87
CA LEU A 163 -2.45 -8.23 -6.45
C LEU A 163 -1.66 -9.48 -6.11
N ASP A 164 -0.69 -9.32 -5.21
CA ASP A 164 0.21 -10.40 -4.78
C ASP A 164 -0.58 -11.53 -4.10
N LYS A 165 -0.14 -12.78 -4.29
CA LYS A 165 -0.72 -13.98 -3.69
C LYS A 165 -0.87 -13.91 -2.17
N ARG A 166 0.03 -13.19 -1.48
CA ARG A 166 -0.01 -12.99 -0.03
C ARG A 166 -1.29 -12.31 0.45
N ALA A 167 -1.91 -11.44 -0.38
CA ALA A 167 -3.18 -10.82 -0.04
C ALA A 167 -4.30 -11.87 0.13
N PHE A 168 -4.36 -12.80 -0.79
CA PHE A 168 -5.35 -13.88 -0.75
C PHE A 168 -5.08 -14.87 0.38
N GLN A 169 -3.80 -15.22 0.59
CA GLN A 169 -3.38 -16.10 1.68
C GLN A 169 -3.77 -15.54 3.04
N GLN A 170 -3.52 -14.25 3.30
CA GLN A 170 -3.88 -13.59 4.56
C GLN A 170 -5.38 -13.71 4.89
N VAL A 171 -6.25 -13.58 3.90
CA VAL A 171 -7.71 -13.75 4.09
C VAL A 171 -8.06 -15.20 4.38
N LEU A 172 -7.48 -16.14 3.64
CA LEU A 172 -7.75 -17.58 3.84
C LEU A 172 -7.24 -18.06 5.22
N ASP A 173 -6.09 -17.58 5.68
CA ASP A 173 -5.53 -17.91 7.00
C ASP A 173 -6.42 -17.37 8.12
N GLN A 174 -6.93 -16.14 7.98
CA GLN A 174 -7.89 -15.56 8.93
C GLN A 174 -9.19 -16.40 8.98
N MET A 175 -9.69 -16.86 7.82
CA MET A 175 -10.88 -17.75 7.79
C MET A 175 -10.64 -19.06 8.52
N GLN A 176 -9.45 -19.67 8.40
CA GLN A 176 -9.12 -20.91 9.09
C GLN A 176 -9.01 -20.74 10.60
N SER A 177 -8.62 -19.55 11.06
CA SER A 177 -8.49 -19.22 12.49
C SER A 177 -9.81 -18.83 13.15
N MET A 178 -10.89 -18.61 12.38
CA MET A 178 -12.21 -18.31 12.95
C MET A 178 -12.77 -19.53 13.70
N PRO A 179 -13.34 -19.31 14.90
CA PRO A 179 -14.02 -20.39 15.63
C PRO A 179 -15.17 -20.91 14.76
N LYS A 180 -15.20 -22.24 14.58
CA LYS A 180 -16.32 -22.92 13.95
C LYS A 180 -17.45 -22.99 14.97
N TYR A 181 -18.45 -22.16 14.83
CA TYR A 181 -19.70 -22.21 15.60
C TYR A 181 -20.67 -23.22 15.01
#